data_176b7b12641be1edc0ac21833c044e56
#
_entry.id   176b7b12641be1edc0ac21833c044e56
#
_cell.length_a   1.000
_cell.length_b   1.000
_cell.length_c   1.000
_cell.angle_alpha   90.00
_cell.angle_beta   90.00
_cell.angle_gamma   90.00
#
_symmetry.space_group_name_H-M   'P 1'
#
loop_
_entity.id
_entity.type
_entity.pdbx_description
1 polymer ?
#
loop_
_entity_poly.entity_id
_entity_poly.type
_entity_poly.pdbx_seq_one_letter_code
_entity_poly.pdbx_strand_id
1 'polypeptide(L)'
;MNFEKTPGWLDWTAGPSQPRFQLPPGSVDAHCHVFGPGAQFAFAPERKYTPCDASRQQLFALRDQLGFARNVIVQATCHGADNRALVDACTNSGGKARGVATVKRSVADAELQALHAAGVRGVRFNFVKRLVDFTPKDELLEIATRIKALGWHVVIYFEAVDLPELWDFLAAVHDEVGVPVVVDHMGRPDVGKPVDGPEFEFFVKFMREHAKVWCKVSCPERLSLSGPKALQGEQAAGLPPYADVVPFARRIVQTFPDRVLWGTDWPHPNLKDHMPDDGLLVDFIPHIAATLELQRKLLVDNPNRLYWS
;
A
#
# COMPACT_ATOMS: atom_id res chain seq x y z
N MET A 1 -2.64 25.90 11.71
CA MET A 1 -2.01 26.40 10.47
C MET A 1 -2.86 25.90 9.31
N ASN A 2 -3.27 26.78 8.42
CA ASN A 2 -3.89 26.32 7.16
C ASN A 2 -2.77 25.91 6.23
N PHE A 3 -2.75 24.63 5.84
CA PHE A 3 -1.82 24.11 4.86
C PHE A 3 -2.47 24.19 3.48
N GLU A 4 -1.81 24.84 2.56
CA GLU A 4 -2.26 24.92 1.17
C GLU A 4 -1.80 23.64 0.44
N LYS A 5 -2.73 22.99 -0.25
CA LYS A 5 -2.44 21.81 -1.08
C LYS A 5 -1.46 22.18 -2.19
N THR A 6 -0.53 21.28 -2.49
CA THR A 6 0.40 21.46 -3.61
C THR A 6 -0.39 21.65 -4.92
N PRO A 7 -0.14 22.74 -5.68
CA PRO A 7 -0.89 23.04 -6.89
C PRO A 7 -0.85 21.94 -7.95
N GLY A 8 -1.95 21.76 -8.67
CA GLY A 8 -2.06 20.79 -9.77
C GLY A 8 -2.29 19.35 -9.36
N TRP A 9 -2.43 19.05 -8.07
CA TRP A 9 -2.75 17.69 -7.58
C TRP A 9 -4.25 17.56 -7.40
N LEU A 10 -4.79 16.41 -7.84
CA LEU A 10 -6.22 16.14 -7.76
C LEU A 10 -6.63 15.80 -6.32
N ASP A 11 -7.88 16.11 -5.99
CA ASP A 11 -8.53 15.59 -4.79
C ASP A 11 -9.07 14.19 -5.08
N TRP A 12 -9.21 13.36 -4.05
CA TRP A 12 -9.79 12.04 -4.17
C TRP A 12 -11.28 12.10 -4.60
N THR A 13 -11.77 11.03 -5.21
CA THR A 13 -13.15 10.94 -5.69
C THR A 13 -14.13 10.81 -4.52
N ALA A 14 -14.88 11.87 -4.24
CA ALA A 14 -15.75 11.97 -3.05
C ALA A 14 -17.00 11.07 -3.09
N GLY A 15 -17.34 10.50 -4.23
CA GLY A 15 -18.50 9.62 -4.40
C GLY A 15 -18.18 8.53 -5.42
N PRO A 16 -17.34 7.56 -5.06
CA PRO A 16 -17.00 6.49 -5.99
C PRO A 16 -18.22 5.63 -6.34
N SER A 17 -18.18 5.00 -7.49
CA SER A 17 -19.22 4.10 -7.95
C SER A 17 -19.39 2.91 -7.00
N GLN A 18 -20.59 2.32 -6.98
CA GLN A 18 -20.79 1.05 -6.31
C GLN A 18 -20.09 -0.07 -7.12
N PRO A 19 -19.20 -0.86 -6.49
CA PRO A 19 -18.57 -1.96 -7.19
C PRO A 19 -19.61 -3.02 -7.61
N ARG A 20 -19.40 -3.62 -8.77
CA ARG A 20 -20.17 -4.77 -9.23
C ARG A 20 -19.69 -6.06 -8.57
N PHE A 21 -18.38 -6.12 -8.29
CA PHE A 21 -17.80 -7.25 -7.59
C PHE A 21 -18.17 -7.20 -6.11
N GLN A 22 -18.74 -8.30 -5.61
CA GLN A 22 -19.06 -8.45 -4.20
C GLN A 22 -17.89 -9.04 -3.45
N LEU A 23 -17.37 -8.27 -2.51
CA LEU A 23 -16.25 -8.69 -1.67
C LEU A 23 -16.62 -9.89 -0.77
N PRO A 24 -15.73 -10.88 -0.62
CA PRO A 24 -15.90 -11.92 0.39
C PRO A 24 -16.09 -11.34 1.80
N PRO A 25 -16.94 -11.91 2.64
CA PRO A 25 -17.09 -11.44 4.02
C PRO A 25 -15.75 -11.44 4.77
N GLY A 26 -15.48 -10.36 5.50
CA GLY A 26 -14.22 -10.19 6.24
C GLY A 26 -13.08 -9.61 5.41
N SER A 27 -13.33 -9.16 4.18
CA SER A 27 -12.33 -8.54 3.31
C SER A 27 -11.65 -7.32 3.94
N VAL A 28 -10.37 -7.20 3.68
CA VAL A 28 -9.49 -6.15 4.19
C VAL A 28 -8.94 -5.32 3.03
N ASP A 29 -9.10 -4.00 3.09
CA ASP A 29 -8.30 -3.06 2.32
C ASP A 29 -6.92 -2.96 2.99
N ALA A 30 -5.93 -3.63 2.44
CA ALA A 30 -4.60 -3.77 3.06
C ALA A 30 -3.62 -2.64 2.69
N HIS A 31 -4.08 -1.56 2.07
CA HIS A 31 -3.29 -0.36 1.81
C HIS A 31 -4.17 0.86 1.56
N CYS A 32 -4.28 1.71 2.54
CA CYS A 32 -4.89 3.03 2.44
C CYS A 32 -4.15 4.03 3.33
N HIS A 33 -4.51 5.30 3.26
CA HIS A 33 -3.89 6.36 4.04
C HIS A 33 -4.94 7.23 4.76
N VAL A 34 -4.48 8.01 5.73
CA VAL A 34 -5.18 9.18 6.26
C VAL A 34 -4.28 10.40 6.15
N PHE A 35 -4.84 11.53 5.73
CA PHE A 35 -4.14 12.80 5.60
C PHE A 35 -4.84 13.84 6.45
N GLY A 36 -4.14 14.32 7.47
CA GLY A 36 -4.71 15.36 8.31
C GLY A 36 -5.90 14.90 9.17
N PRO A 37 -6.86 15.82 9.45
CA PRO A 37 -6.86 17.21 8.99
C PRO A 37 -5.61 17.97 9.40
N GLY A 38 -5.02 18.75 8.47
CA GLY A 38 -3.77 19.48 8.73
C GLY A 38 -3.84 20.44 9.91
N ALA A 39 -5.05 20.94 10.25
CA ALA A 39 -5.29 21.75 11.43
C ALA A 39 -5.07 20.98 12.76
N GLN A 40 -5.29 19.66 12.76
CA GLN A 40 -5.16 18.78 13.92
C GLN A 40 -3.86 17.97 13.90
N PHE A 41 -3.49 17.45 12.73
CA PHE A 41 -2.31 16.62 12.52
C PHE A 41 -1.41 17.30 11.48
N ALA A 42 -0.38 18.00 11.95
CA ALA A 42 0.50 18.78 11.10
C ALA A 42 1.20 17.90 10.07
N PHE A 43 1.37 18.41 8.87
CA PHE A 43 2.23 17.81 7.87
C PHE A 43 3.70 18.10 8.19
N ALA A 44 4.58 17.15 7.88
CA ALA A 44 6.01 17.27 8.14
C ALA A 44 6.63 18.46 7.39
N PRO A 45 7.54 19.23 8.01
CA PRO A 45 8.18 20.36 7.34
C PRO A 45 9.03 19.92 6.14
N GLU A 46 9.64 18.74 6.19
CA GLU A 46 10.48 18.15 5.15
C GLU A 46 9.69 17.45 4.02
N ARG A 47 8.35 17.46 4.08
CA ARG A 47 7.52 16.80 3.06
C ARG A 47 7.78 17.33 1.66
N LYS A 48 7.69 16.44 0.68
CA LYS A 48 7.85 16.79 -0.75
C LYS A 48 6.53 17.25 -1.40
N TYR A 49 5.41 17.10 -0.72
CA TYR A 49 4.08 17.52 -1.17
C TYR A 49 3.15 17.76 0.02
N THR A 50 2.15 18.61 -0.20
CA THR A 50 1.01 18.80 0.73
C THR A 50 -0.24 18.26 0.05
N PRO A 51 -0.87 17.18 0.58
CA PRO A 51 -2.10 16.62 0.02
C PRO A 51 -3.33 17.47 0.41
N CYS A 52 -4.50 17.13 -0.13
CA CYS A 52 -5.77 17.49 0.48
C CYS A 52 -5.97 16.74 1.81
N ASP A 53 -6.84 17.28 2.67
CA ASP A 53 -7.27 16.53 3.86
C ASP A 53 -8.08 15.29 3.45
N ALA A 54 -7.81 14.18 4.09
CA ALA A 54 -8.50 12.89 3.93
C ALA A 54 -8.54 12.19 5.29
N SER A 55 -9.60 12.47 6.04
CA SER A 55 -9.73 12.08 7.44
C SER A 55 -10.09 10.60 7.62
N ARG A 56 -9.89 10.09 8.86
CA ARG A 56 -10.34 8.73 9.21
C ARG A 56 -11.84 8.52 9.01
N GLN A 57 -12.66 9.56 9.21
CA GLN A 57 -14.10 9.46 9.01
C GLN A 57 -14.46 9.21 7.54
N GLN A 58 -13.76 9.90 6.64
CA GLN A 58 -13.92 9.70 5.19
C GLN A 58 -13.42 8.32 4.75
N LEU A 59 -12.26 7.87 5.27
CA LEU A 59 -11.76 6.51 5.02
C LEU A 59 -12.75 5.43 5.50
N PHE A 60 -13.32 5.59 6.70
CA PHE A 60 -14.24 4.59 7.23
C PHE A 60 -15.57 4.58 6.48
N ALA A 61 -16.05 5.73 6.04
CA ALA A 61 -17.24 5.82 5.17
C ALA A 61 -17.00 5.12 3.81
N LEU A 62 -15.84 5.34 3.20
CA LEU A 62 -15.43 4.65 1.98
C LEU A 62 -15.34 3.13 2.18
N ARG A 63 -14.66 2.69 3.24
CA ARG A 63 -14.58 1.27 3.60
C ARG A 63 -15.96 0.62 3.65
N ASP A 64 -16.88 1.25 4.37
CA ASP A 64 -18.23 0.73 4.58
C ASP A 64 -19.04 0.76 3.25
N GLN A 65 -18.88 1.79 2.42
CA GLN A 65 -19.50 1.90 1.09
C GLN A 65 -19.00 0.82 0.14
N LEU A 66 -17.68 0.55 0.11
CA LEU A 66 -17.10 -0.48 -0.76
C LEU A 66 -17.33 -1.90 -0.25
N GLY A 67 -17.71 -2.07 1.02
CA GLY A 67 -18.00 -3.36 1.63
C GLY A 67 -16.81 -4.05 2.30
N PHE A 68 -15.70 -3.35 2.56
CA PHE A 68 -14.59 -3.89 3.35
C PHE A 68 -14.95 -3.95 4.84
N ALA A 69 -14.49 -5.00 5.51
CA ALA A 69 -14.65 -5.15 6.96
C ALA A 69 -13.57 -4.39 7.75
N ARG A 70 -12.37 -4.23 7.16
CA ARG A 70 -11.15 -3.74 7.84
C ARG A 70 -10.27 -2.94 6.91
N ASN A 71 -9.36 -2.11 7.51
CA ASN A 71 -8.35 -1.34 6.80
C ASN A 71 -6.95 -1.61 7.37
N VAL A 72 -5.92 -1.54 6.52
CA VAL A 72 -4.54 -1.33 6.94
C VAL A 72 -4.13 0.07 6.50
N ILE A 73 -3.92 0.94 7.47
CA ILE A 73 -3.56 2.34 7.24
C ILE A 73 -2.04 2.44 7.23
N VAL A 74 -1.49 2.87 6.11
CA VAL A 74 -0.05 3.06 5.92
C VAL A 74 0.29 4.52 6.14
N GLN A 75 1.33 4.80 6.92
CA GLN A 75 1.79 6.16 7.15
C GLN A 75 2.14 6.85 5.85
N ALA A 76 1.56 8.01 5.64
CA ALA A 76 1.79 8.83 4.46
C ALA A 76 3.08 9.65 4.61
N THR A 77 3.87 9.77 3.55
CA THR A 77 5.14 10.50 3.56
C THR A 77 5.00 11.98 3.90
N CYS A 78 3.83 12.58 3.63
CA CYS A 78 3.55 13.97 3.99
C CYS A 78 3.50 14.24 5.50
N HIS A 79 3.29 13.22 6.33
CA HIS A 79 3.37 13.30 7.78
C HIS A 79 4.75 12.92 8.34
N GLY A 80 5.67 12.41 7.50
CA GLY A 80 6.98 11.94 7.95
C GLY A 80 6.86 10.88 9.05
N ALA A 81 7.60 11.03 10.14
CA ALA A 81 7.55 10.16 11.30
C ALA A 81 6.51 10.58 12.37
N ASP A 82 5.66 11.57 12.10
CA ASP A 82 4.56 11.93 12.99
C ASP A 82 3.36 11.00 12.73
N ASN A 83 3.27 9.92 13.48
CA ASN A 83 2.24 8.88 13.33
C ASN A 83 0.90 9.22 14.02
N ARG A 84 0.69 10.44 14.53
CA ARG A 84 -0.51 10.77 15.32
C ARG A 84 -1.81 10.60 14.54
N ALA A 85 -1.86 10.95 13.26
CA ALA A 85 -3.05 10.75 12.42
C ALA A 85 -3.36 9.26 12.22
N LEU A 86 -2.33 8.45 11.98
CA LEU A 86 -2.43 6.99 11.87
C LEU A 86 -2.91 6.36 13.18
N VAL A 87 -2.32 6.75 14.32
CA VAL A 87 -2.68 6.26 15.66
C VAL A 87 -4.13 6.62 16.00
N ASP A 88 -4.54 7.87 15.73
CA ASP A 88 -5.92 8.31 15.93
C ASP A 88 -6.90 7.45 15.12
N ALA A 89 -6.59 7.17 13.86
CA ALA A 89 -7.43 6.33 13.02
C ALA A 89 -7.48 4.87 13.53
N CYS A 90 -6.36 4.26 13.88
CA CYS A 90 -6.32 2.89 14.40
C CYS A 90 -7.12 2.76 15.71
N THR A 91 -6.89 3.67 16.66
CA THR A 91 -7.51 3.65 17.99
C THR A 91 -9.03 3.85 17.91
N ASN A 92 -9.50 4.72 17.01
CA ASN A 92 -10.93 5.02 16.86
C ASN A 92 -11.66 4.11 15.85
N SER A 93 -11.01 3.05 15.36
CA SER A 93 -11.60 2.13 14.38
C SER A 93 -12.51 1.03 14.99
N GLY A 94 -12.58 0.92 16.30
CA GLY A 94 -13.24 -0.21 16.95
C GLY A 94 -12.56 -1.57 16.65
N GLY A 95 -11.24 -1.59 16.50
CA GLY A 95 -10.44 -2.77 16.18
C GLY A 95 -10.42 -3.16 14.70
N LYS A 96 -11.10 -2.39 13.85
CA LYS A 96 -11.20 -2.65 12.39
C LYS A 96 -10.02 -2.11 11.58
N ALA A 97 -9.10 -1.37 12.19
CA ALA A 97 -7.90 -0.90 11.52
C ALA A 97 -6.61 -1.39 12.18
N ARG A 98 -5.57 -1.56 11.37
CA ARG A 98 -4.17 -1.76 11.75
C ARG A 98 -3.31 -0.73 11.06
N GLY A 99 -2.12 -0.48 11.62
CA GLY A 99 -1.21 0.56 11.13
C GLY A 99 0.12 0.01 10.62
N VAL A 100 0.70 0.72 9.65
CA VAL A 100 2.10 0.62 9.25
C VAL A 100 2.71 2.01 9.44
N ALA A 101 3.61 2.17 10.41
CA ALA A 101 4.18 3.44 10.82
C ALA A 101 5.44 3.81 10.02
N THR A 102 5.86 5.06 10.11
CA THR A 102 7.21 5.49 9.76
C THR A 102 7.91 5.93 11.04
N VAL A 103 9.07 5.38 11.32
CA VAL A 103 9.86 5.72 12.51
C VAL A 103 11.28 6.10 12.13
N LYS A 104 11.92 6.92 12.97
CA LYS A 104 13.34 7.24 12.85
C LYS A 104 14.18 6.26 13.69
N ARG A 105 15.47 6.15 13.41
CA ARG A 105 16.43 5.38 14.22
C ARG A 105 16.34 5.73 15.71
N SER A 106 16.14 7.02 16.02
CA SER A 106 16.03 7.54 17.37
C SER A 106 14.72 7.25 18.10
N VAL A 107 13.78 6.51 17.50
CA VAL A 107 12.50 6.16 18.15
C VAL A 107 12.73 5.44 19.46
N ALA A 108 12.06 5.87 20.53
CA ALA A 108 12.17 5.22 21.84
C ALA A 108 11.42 3.88 21.86
N ASP A 109 11.88 2.90 22.63
CA ASP A 109 11.20 1.61 22.77
C ASP A 109 9.80 1.77 23.36
N ALA A 110 9.61 2.73 24.28
CA ALA A 110 8.30 3.06 24.81
C ALA A 110 7.33 3.57 23.72
N GLU A 111 7.83 4.31 22.73
CA GLU A 111 7.04 4.77 21.60
C GLU A 111 6.66 3.58 20.67
N LEU A 112 7.59 2.67 20.40
CA LEU A 112 7.30 1.44 19.65
C LEU A 112 6.22 0.61 20.33
N GLN A 113 6.27 0.48 21.67
CA GLN A 113 5.23 -0.23 22.44
C GLN A 113 3.88 0.50 22.38
N ALA A 114 3.87 1.82 22.47
CA ALA A 114 2.65 2.61 22.34
C ALA A 114 2.01 2.47 20.94
N LEU A 115 2.82 2.50 19.89
CA LEU A 115 2.38 2.22 18.52
C LEU A 115 1.80 0.81 18.37
N HIS A 116 2.45 -0.20 18.97
CA HIS A 116 1.96 -1.58 18.98
C HIS A 116 0.59 -1.69 19.67
N ALA A 117 0.44 -1.08 20.84
CA ALA A 117 -0.82 -1.03 21.56
C ALA A 117 -1.94 -0.33 20.78
N ALA A 118 -1.59 0.71 20.00
CA ALA A 118 -2.53 1.40 19.11
C ALA A 118 -2.92 0.58 17.86
N GLY A 119 -2.31 -0.58 17.62
CA GLY A 119 -2.64 -1.46 16.51
C GLY A 119 -1.66 -1.40 15.33
N VAL A 120 -0.49 -0.76 15.47
CA VAL A 120 0.57 -0.82 14.47
C VAL A 120 1.17 -2.22 14.41
N ARG A 121 1.45 -2.71 13.19
CA ARG A 121 1.99 -4.05 12.92
C ARG A 121 3.17 -4.05 11.95
N GLY A 122 3.66 -2.89 11.55
CA GLY A 122 4.80 -2.78 10.66
C GLY A 122 5.35 -1.37 10.57
N VAL A 123 6.48 -1.25 9.89
CA VAL A 123 7.08 0.03 9.49
C VAL A 123 7.24 0.10 7.99
N ARG A 124 7.20 1.31 7.43
CA ARG A 124 7.41 1.54 6.00
C ARG A 124 8.78 2.16 5.74
N PHE A 125 9.55 1.54 4.85
CA PHE A 125 10.76 2.09 4.25
C PHE A 125 10.45 2.53 2.82
N ASN A 126 10.75 3.78 2.50
CA ASN A 126 10.45 4.34 1.20
C ASN A 126 11.76 4.75 0.49
N PHE A 127 11.99 4.21 -0.70
CA PHE A 127 13.14 4.48 -1.55
C PHE A 127 12.80 5.34 -2.77
N VAL A 128 11.55 5.77 -2.91
CA VAL A 128 11.13 6.62 -4.04
C VAL A 128 11.62 8.04 -3.83
N LYS A 129 12.74 8.39 -4.46
CA LYS A 129 13.50 9.64 -4.28
C LYS A 129 12.69 10.93 -4.42
N ARG A 130 11.62 10.91 -5.24
CA ARG A 130 10.71 12.06 -5.39
C ARG A 130 9.77 12.28 -4.20
N LEU A 131 9.66 11.32 -3.29
CA LEU A 131 8.74 11.37 -2.14
C LEU A 131 9.46 11.57 -0.81
N VAL A 132 10.69 11.11 -0.69
CA VAL A 132 11.46 11.14 0.57
C VAL A 132 12.93 11.44 0.30
N ASP A 133 13.62 11.93 1.32
CA ASP A 133 15.07 11.98 1.32
C ASP A 133 15.65 10.60 1.63
N PHE A 134 16.92 10.41 1.29
CA PHE A 134 17.63 9.15 1.52
C PHE A 134 17.78 8.87 3.02
N THR A 135 17.46 7.64 3.42
CA THR A 135 17.79 7.11 4.75
C THR A 135 18.84 6.02 4.60
N PRO A 136 19.95 6.05 5.35
CA PRO A 136 20.98 5.01 5.30
C PRO A 136 20.42 3.61 5.55
N LYS A 137 20.89 2.63 4.77
CA LYS A 137 20.40 1.24 4.85
C LYS A 137 20.70 0.57 6.20
N ASP A 138 21.82 0.94 6.84
CA ASP A 138 22.18 0.48 8.19
C ASP A 138 21.20 0.96 9.26
N GLU A 139 20.72 2.20 9.17
CA GLU A 139 19.65 2.70 10.06
C GLU A 139 18.35 1.91 9.88
N LEU A 140 17.99 1.59 8.64
CA LEU A 140 16.80 0.80 8.34
C LEU A 140 16.92 -0.64 8.85
N LEU A 141 18.11 -1.27 8.77
CA LEU A 141 18.39 -2.59 9.35
C LEU A 141 18.27 -2.60 10.88
N GLU A 142 18.77 -1.53 11.53
CA GLU A 142 18.62 -1.37 12.99
C GLU A 142 17.14 -1.26 13.38
N ILE A 143 16.35 -0.46 12.66
CA ILE A 143 14.90 -0.36 12.87
C ILE A 143 14.24 -1.73 12.67
N ALA A 144 14.56 -2.43 11.57
CA ALA A 144 14.02 -3.76 11.29
C ALA A 144 14.34 -4.77 12.42
N THR A 145 15.55 -4.70 12.97
CA THR A 145 15.96 -5.55 14.11
C THR A 145 15.13 -5.27 15.36
N ARG A 146 14.89 -4.01 15.66
CA ARG A 146 14.11 -3.61 16.86
C ARG A 146 12.63 -4.00 16.76
N ILE A 147 12.02 -3.86 15.60
CA ILE A 147 10.60 -4.21 15.42
C ILE A 147 10.33 -5.71 15.38
N LYS A 148 11.35 -6.55 15.19
CA LYS A 148 11.22 -8.00 15.22
C LYS A 148 10.64 -8.51 16.53
N ALA A 149 11.06 -7.93 17.66
CA ALA A 149 10.56 -8.29 18.98
C ALA A 149 9.04 -8.03 19.17
N LEU A 150 8.47 -7.16 18.34
CA LEU A 150 7.02 -6.85 18.32
C LEU A 150 6.24 -7.73 17.33
N GLY A 151 6.90 -8.63 16.62
CA GLY A 151 6.29 -9.43 15.56
C GLY A 151 5.87 -8.60 14.33
N TRP A 152 6.47 -7.43 14.14
CA TRP A 152 6.13 -6.54 13.02
C TRP A 152 6.85 -6.96 11.75
N HIS A 153 6.38 -6.40 10.62
CA HIS A 153 6.97 -6.56 9.29
C HIS A 153 7.44 -5.20 8.74
N VAL A 154 8.22 -5.26 7.67
CA VAL A 154 8.67 -4.08 6.93
C VAL A 154 7.88 -3.98 5.63
N VAL A 155 7.26 -2.83 5.36
CA VAL A 155 6.69 -2.47 4.06
C VAL A 155 7.72 -1.68 3.28
N ILE A 156 7.97 -2.06 2.03
CA ILE A 156 8.99 -1.45 1.17
C ILE A 156 8.34 -0.85 -0.07
N TYR A 157 8.67 0.42 -0.35
CA TYR A 157 8.24 1.10 -1.56
C TYR A 157 9.45 1.55 -2.38
N PHE A 158 9.57 1.05 -3.59
CA PHE A 158 10.63 1.36 -4.54
C PHE A 158 10.10 1.34 -5.98
N GLU A 159 10.89 1.77 -6.95
CA GLU A 159 10.63 1.63 -8.38
C GLU A 159 11.39 0.42 -8.94
N ALA A 160 10.84 -0.28 -9.93
CA ALA A 160 11.38 -1.58 -10.41
C ALA A 160 12.87 -1.52 -10.77
N VAL A 161 13.32 -0.38 -11.30
CA VAL A 161 14.72 -0.13 -11.63
C VAL A 161 15.67 -0.12 -10.43
N ASP A 162 15.15 0.11 -9.23
CA ASP A 162 15.95 0.16 -8.00
C ASP A 162 16.16 -1.24 -7.38
N LEU A 163 15.39 -2.25 -7.78
CA LEU A 163 15.45 -3.58 -7.17
C LEU A 163 16.85 -4.23 -7.21
N PRO A 164 17.63 -4.14 -8.31
CA PRO A 164 18.99 -4.68 -8.32
C PRO A 164 19.90 -4.09 -7.23
N GLU A 165 19.80 -2.78 -6.97
CA GLU A 165 20.57 -2.11 -5.93
C GLU A 165 20.05 -2.39 -4.51
N LEU A 166 18.79 -2.77 -4.39
CA LEU A 166 18.13 -3.05 -3.12
C LEU A 166 18.17 -4.53 -2.74
N TRP A 167 18.52 -5.42 -3.68
CA TRP A 167 18.42 -6.88 -3.49
C TRP A 167 19.11 -7.35 -2.20
N ASP A 168 20.40 -7.04 -2.03
CA ASP A 168 21.16 -7.49 -0.86
C ASP A 168 20.61 -6.92 0.45
N PHE A 169 20.18 -5.66 0.43
CA PHE A 169 19.55 -5.04 1.59
C PHE A 169 18.22 -5.72 1.96
N LEU A 170 17.37 -5.99 0.98
CA LEU A 170 16.09 -6.67 1.20
C LEU A 170 16.29 -8.12 1.63
N ALA A 171 17.28 -8.80 1.07
CA ALA A 171 17.72 -10.13 1.51
C ALA A 171 18.19 -10.09 2.97
N ALA A 172 19.00 -9.13 3.37
CA ALA A 172 19.45 -8.99 4.76
C ALA A 172 18.26 -8.76 5.73
N VAL A 173 17.28 -7.92 5.38
CA VAL A 173 16.05 -7.73 6.19
C VAL A 173 15.29 -9.04 6.34
N HIS A 174 15.17 -9.80 5.25
CA HIS A 174 14.40 -11.05 5.22
C HIS A 174 15.15 -12.21 5.89
N ASP A 175 16.43 -12.43 5.53
CA ASP A 175 17.18 -13.63 5.89
C ASP A 175 17.94 -13.45 7.20
N GLU A 176 18.63 -12.33 7.40
CA GLU A 176 19.47 -12.08 8.58
C GLU A 176 18.63 -11.57 9.74
N VAL A 177 17.83 -10.50 9.53
CA VAL A 177 16.95 -9.99 10.57
C VAL A 177 15.76 -10.93 10.77
N GLY A 178 15.23 -11.52 9.71
CA GLY A 178 14.19 -12.55 9.75
C GLY A 178 12.76 -11.98 9.90
N VAL A 179 12.53 -10.71 9.57
CA VAL A 179 11.19 -10.11 9.54
C VAL A 179 10.56 -10.25 8.15
N PRO A 180 9.23 -10.37 8.04
CA PRO A 180 8.57 -10.36 6.73
C PRO A 180 8.76 -9.02 6.03
N VAL A 181 8.92 -9.07 4.71
CA VAL A 181 9.00 -7.90 3.82
C VAL A 181 7.78 -7.85 2.95
N VAL A 182 7.09 -6.70 2.88
CA VAL A 182 5.91 -6.48 2.04
C VAL A 182 6.26 -5.44 0.99
N VAL A 183 6.32 -5.84 -0.26
CA VAL A 183 6.59 -4.93 -1.38
C VAL A 183 5.30 -4.23 -1.80
N ASP A 184 5.30 -2.89 -1.77
CA ASP A 184 4.18 -2.08 -2.24
C ASP A 184 4.05 -2.15 -3.78
N HIS A 185 2.82 -2.23 -4.28
CA HIS A 185 2.42 -1.99 -5.67
C HIS A 185 3.24 -2.78 -6.71
N MET A 186 3.49 -4.07 -6.43
CA MET A 186 4.24 -5.01 -7.30
C MET A 186 5.67 -4.54 -7.64
N GLY A 187 6.29 -3.69 -6.78
CA GLY A 187 7.57 -3.07 -7.08
C GLY A 187 7.54 -2.12 -8.28
N ARG A 188 6.35 -1.65 -8.67
CA ARG A 188 6.12 -0.71 -9.79
C ARG A 188 6.69 -1.19 -11.13
N PRO A 189 6.22 -2.32 -11.69
CA PRO A 189 6.68 -2.79 -12.98
C PRO A 189 6.34 -1.79 -14.10
N ASP A 190 7.17 -1.77 -15.12
CA ASP A 190 6.87 -1.09 -16.38
C ASP A 190 5.91 -1.98 -17.21
N VAL A 191 4.62 -1.65 -17.18
CA VAL A 191 3.60 -2.43 -17.91
C VAL A 191 3.66 -2.27 -19.44
N GLY A 192 4.51 -1.38 -19.95
CA GLY A 192 4.84 -1.29 -21.37
C GLY A 192 5.78 -2.41 -21.83
N LYS A 193 6.36 -3.17 -20.90
CA LYS A 193 7.22 -4.32 -21.18
C LYS A 193 6.42 -5.63 -21.07
N PRO A 194 6.90 -6.70 -21.72
CA PRO A 194 6.26 -8.01 -21.59
C PRO A 194 6.24 -8.50 -20.14
N VAL A 195 5.12 -9.10 -19.71
CA VAL A 195 4.96 -9.66 -18.35
C VAL A 195 5.90 -10.85 -18.08
N ASP A 196 6.38 -11.51 -19.11
CA ASP A 196 7.41 -12.55 -19.08
C ASP A 196 8.80 -12.01 -19.45
N GLY A 197 8.93 -10.68 -19.54
CA GLY A 197 10.19 -10.00 -19.80
C GLY A 197 11.15 -10.01 -18.60
N PRO A 198 12.46 -9.78 -18.85
CA PRO A 198 13.51 -9.95 -17.84
C PRO A 198 13.35 -9.08 -16.59
N GLU A 199 12.77 -7.88 -16.72
CA GLU A 199 12.57 -6.98 -15.59
C GLU A 199 11.56 -7.55 -14.58
N PHE A 200 10.39 -7.99 -15.07
CA PHE A 200 9.38 -8.53 -14.16
C PHE A 200 9.73 -9.95 -13.70
N GLU A 201 10.43 -10.74 -14.54
CA GLU A 201 11.00 -12.02 -14.10
C GLU A 201 12.00 -11.85 -12.96
N PHE A 202 12.78 -10.78 -12.96
CA PHE A 202 13.71 -10.48 -11.87
C PHE A 202 12.97 -10.26 -10.54
N PHE A 203 11.85 -9.54 -10.58
CA PHE A 203 10.98 -9.36 -9.40
C PHE A 203 10.33 -10.69 -8.96
N VAL A 204 9.82 -11.49 -9.89
CA VAL A 204 9.25 -12.81 -9.59
C VAL A 204 10.29 -13.73 -8.99
N LYS A 205 11.53 -13.72 -9.52
CA LYS A 205 12.68 -14.45 -8.98
C LYS A 205 12.96 -14.01 -7.54
N PHE A 206 13.03 -12.73 -7.27
CA PHE A 206 13.21 -12.19 -5.92
C PHE A 206 12.19 -12.75 -4.94
N MET A 207 10.90 -12.68 -5.27
CA MET A 207 9.84 -13.24 -4.43
C MET A 207 9.93 -14.77 -4.27
N ARG A 208 10.45 -15.49 -5.27
CA ARG A 208 10.60 -16.96 -5.21
C ARG A 208 11.73 -17.38 -4.30
N GLU A 209 12.85 -16.67 -4.34
CA GLU A 209 14.03 -16.96 -3.52
C GLU A 209 13.85 -16.58 -2.05
N HIS A 210 12.95 -15.62 -1.76
CA HIS A 210 12.73 -15.12 -0.41
C HIS A 210 11.30 -15.42 0.08
N ALA A 211 11.14 -16.49 0.85
CA ALA A 211 9.84 -17.06 1.24
C ALA A 211 8.97 -16.16 2.13
N LYS A 212 9.56 -15.18 2.85
CA LYS A 212 8.82 -14.23 3.68
C LYS A 212 8.57 -12.87 2.98
N VAL A 213 8.84 -12.78 1.67
CA VAL A 213 8.51 -11.60 0.87
C VAL A 213 7.08 -11.72 0.39
N TRP A 214 6.31 -10.70 0.68
CA TRP A 214 4.91 -10.49 0.32
C TRP A 214 4.81 -9.38 -0.73
N CYS A 215 3.69 -9.32 -1.43
CA CYS A 215 3.47 -8.29 -2.45
C CYS A 215 2.04 -7.73 -2.37
N LYS A 216 1.89 -6.41 -2.44
CA LYS A 216 0.60 -5.76 -2.66
C LYS A 216 0.36 -5.60 -4.16
N VAL A 217 -0.69 -6.24 -4.67
CA VAL A 217 -1.14 -6.14 -6.07
C VAL A 217 -2.15 -4.99 -6.20
N SER A 218 -1.71 -3.79 -5.89
CA SER A 218 -2.48 -2.55 -5.77
C SER A 218 -1.95 -1.45 -6.69
N CYS A 219 -2.63 -0.32 -6.75
CA CYS A 219 -2.29 0.85 -7.57
C CYS A 219 -2.25 0.59 -9.09
N PRO A 220 -3.22 -0.11 -9.70
CA PRO A 220 -3.22 -0.27 -11.15
C PRO A 220 -3.32 1.08 -11.87
N GLU A 221 -3.98 2.08 -11.29
CA GLU A 221 -4.12 3.44 -11.82
C GLU A 221 -2.80 4.18 -11.98
N ARG A 222 -1.77 3.80 -11.20
CA ARG A 222 -0.44 4.41 -11.26
C ARG A 222 0.51 3.70 -12.21
N LEU A 223 0.18 2.48 -12.60
CA LEU A 223 0.99 1.61 -13.45
C LEU A 223 0.49 1.60 -14.88
N SER A 224 -0.83 1.74 -15.08
CA SER A 224 -1.46 1.74 -16.39
C SER A 224 -0.92 2.86 -17.28
N LEU A 225 -0.55 2.51 -18.52
CA LEU A 225 -0.15 3.46 -19.56
C LEU A 225 -1.36 4.09 -20.24
N SER A 226 -2.52 3.49 -20.06
CA SER A 226 -3.72 3.88 -20.78
C SER A 226 -4.45 5.07 -20.14
N GLY A 227 -4.28 5.32 -18.82
CA GLY A 227 -4.86 6.45 -18.10
C GLY A 227 -6.40 6.54 -18.18
N PRO A 228 -7.00 7.72 -17.90
CA PRO A 228 -8.47 7.87 -17.83
C PRO A 228 -9.18 7.71 -19.18
N LYS A 229 -8.52 8.00 -20.29
CA LYS A 229 -9.11 7.80 -21.64
C LYS A 229 -9.33 6.32 -21.95
N ALA A 230 -8.52 5.46 -21.37
CA ALA A 230 -8.66 4.03 -21.53
C ALA A 230 -9.81 3.45 -20.72
N LEU A 231 -10.14 3.99 -19.53
CA LEU A 231 -11.29 3.50 -18.78
C LEU A 231 -12.58 3.60 -19.61
N GLN A 232 -12.77 4.69 -20.35
CA GLN A 232 -13.92 4.85 -21.25
C GLN A 232 -13.82 3.92 -22.46
N GLY A 233 -12.64 3.81 -23.07
CA GLY A 233 -12.38 2.91 -24.20
C GLY A 233 -12.42 1.42 -23.80
N GLU A 234 -11.86 1.08 -22.66
CA GLU A 234 -11.85 -0.28 -22.10
C GLU A 234 -13.25 -0.73 -21.73
N GLN A 235 -14.04 0.10 -21.07
CA GLN A 235 -15.44 -0.21 -20.75
C GLN A 235 -16.28 -0.38 -22.04
N ALA A 236 -16.08 0.47 -23.04
CA ALA A 236 -16.76 0.36 -24.32
C ALA A 236 -16.36 -0.92 -25.09
N ALA A 237 -15.12 -1.41 -24.89
CA ALA A 237 -14.62 -2.64 -25.47
C ALA A 237 -14.93 -3.90 -24.63
N GLY A 238 -15.57 -3.76 -23.46
CA GLY A 238 -15.82 -4.85 -22.52
C GLY A 238 -14.57 -5.33 -21.77
N LEU A 239 -13.50 -4.52 -21.74
CA LEU A 239 -12.28 -4.82 -21.02
C LEU A 239 -12.41 -4.41 -19.53
N PRO A 240 -11.63 -5.05 -18.63
CA PRO A 240 -11.59 -4.64 -17.22
C PRO A 240 -10.92 -3.26 -17.05
N PRO A 241 -11.19 -2.56 -15.94
CA PRO A 241 -10.43 -1.38 -15.59
C PRO A 241 -8.92 -1.70 -15.56
N TYR A 242 -8.09 -0.83 -16.11
CA TYR A 242 -6.61 -0.98 -16.12
C TYR A 242 -6.16 -2.33 -16.70
N ALA A 243 -6.72 -2.71 -17.86
CA ALA A 243 -6.52 -4.01 -18.50
C ALA A 243 -5.05 -4.37 -18.75
N ASP A 244 -4.20 -3.37 -19.03
CA ASP A 244 -2.77 -3.53 -19.25
C ASP A 244 -2.00 -3.95 -17.97
N VAL A 245 -2.53 -3.68 -16.78
CA VAL A 245 -1.93 -4.09 -15.50
C VAL A 245 -2.35 -5.50 -15.08
N VAL A 246 -3.50 -5.98 -15.57
CA VAL A 246 -4.06 -7.30 -15.18
C VAL A 246 -3.07 -8.46 -15.33
N PRO A 247 -2.29 -8.60 -16.43
CA PRO A 247 -1.35 -9.72 -16.59
C PRO A 247 -0.30 -9.79 -15.47
N PHE A 248 0.23 -8.64 -15.06
CA PHE A 248 1.25 -8.54 -14.00
C PHE A 248 0.70 -8.93 -12.64
N ALA A 249 -0.42 -8.33 -12.23
CA ALA A 249 -1.06 -8.60 -10.95
C ALA A 249 -1.56 -10.06 -10.87
N ARG A 250 -2.19 -10.57 -11.93
CA ARG A 250 -2.64 -11.96 -12.02
C ARG A 250 -1.49 -12.94 -11.87
N ARG A 251 -0.35 -12.69 -12.52
CA ARG A 251 0.83 -13.54 -12.41
C ARG A 251 1.34 -13.63 -10.98
N ILE A 252 1.42 -12.52 -10.25
CA ILE A 252 1.82 -12.51 -8.83
C ILE A 252 0.82 -13.28 -7.98
N VAL A 253 -0.50 -13.04 -8.15
CA VAL A 253 -1.56 -13.73 -7.39
C VAL A 253 -1.51 -15.24 -7.61
N GLN A 254 -1.32 -15.68 -8.86
CA GLN A 254 -1.26 -17.11 -9.19
C GLN A 254 0.03 -17.79 -8.73
N THR A 255 1.17 -17.07 -8.78
CA THR A 255 2.47 -17.64 -8.40
C THR A 255 2.65 -17.68 -6.88
N PHE A 256 2.12 -16.70 -6.16
CA PHE A 256 2.33 -16.53 -4.72
C PHE A 256 1.02 -16.32 -3.95
N PRO A 257 0.01 -17.20 -4.10
CA PRO A 257 -1.34 -16.96 -3.59
C PRO A 257 -1.42 -16.74 -2.08
N ASP A 258 -0.44 -17.27 -1.32
CA ASP A 258 -0.40 -17.14 0.14
C ASP A 258 0.40 -15.92 0.63
N ARG A 259 0.93 -15.10 -0.26
CA ARG A 259 1.78 -13.95 0.08
C ARG A 259 1.42 -12.69 -0.71
N VAL A 260 0.16 -12.55 -1.06
CA VAL A 260 -0.38 -11.40 -1.77
C VAL A 260 -1.41 -10.67 -0.93
N LEU A 261 -1.45 -9.35 -1.10
CA LEU A 261 -2.37 -8.43 -0.46
C LEU A 261 -2.94 -7.49 -1.53
N TRP A 262 -4.10 -6.91 -1.27
CA TRP A 262 -4.69 -5.88 -2.12
C TRP A 262 -5.10 -4.68 -1.28
N GLY A 263 -5.12 -3.49 -1.85
CA GLY A 263 -5.60 -2.27 -1.21
C GLY A 263 -5.91 -1.18 -2.21
N THR A 264 -6.72 -0.23 -1.80
CA THR A 264 -7.18 0.89 -2.63
C THR A 264 -6.06 1.87 -2.95
N ASP A 265 -5.14 2.13 -2.03
CA ASP A 265 -4.22 3.28 -1.98
C ASP A 265 -4.97 4.62 -1.77
N TRP A 266 -6.27 4.56 -1.34
CA TRP A 266 -7.00 5.78 -1.03
C TRP A 266 -6.23 6.66 -0.04
N PRO A 267 -6.18 7.97 -0.20
CA PRO A 267 -6.85 8.83 -1.17
C PRO A 267 -6.02 9.14 -2.42
N HIS A 268 -5.19 8.23 -2.89
CA HIS A 268 -4.42 8.29 -4.15
C HIS A 268 -3.54 9.55 -4.27
N PRO A 269 -2.61 9.78 -3.33
CA PRO A 269 -1.82 11.01 -3.34
C PRO A 269 -0.98 11.15 -4.60
N ASN A 270 -0.71 12.42 -4.99
CA ASN A 270 0.23 12.72 -6.05
C ASN A 270 -0.23 12.37 -7.47
N LEU A 271 -1.55 12.34 -7.73
CA LEU A 271 -2.12 12.22 -9.07
C LEU A 271 -2.48 13.61 -9.62
N LYS A 272 -2.17 13.84 -10.90
CA LYS A 272 -2.39 15.12 -11.59
C LYS A 272 -3.38 15.02 -12.72
N ASP A 273 -3.36 13.91 -13.43
CA ASP A 273 -4.10 13.75 -14.69
C ASP A 273 -5.32 12.87 -14.55
N HIS A 274 -5.33 11.99 -13.52
CA HIS A 274 -6.37 11.02 -13.32
C HIS A 274 -6.52 10.69 -11.83
N MET A 275 -7.74 10.84 -11.31
CA MET A 275 -8.12 10.34 -10.01
C MET A 275 -8.99 9.08 -10.23
N PRO A 276 -8.59 7.92 -9.69
CA PRO A 276 -9.36 6.68 -9.88
C PRO A 276 -10.71 6.75 -9.18
N ASP A 277 -11.62 5.89 -9.61
CA ASP A 277 -12.85 5.56 -8.93
C ASP A 277 -12.62 4.28 -8.12
N ASP A 278 -12.76 4.35 -6.79
CA ASP A 278 -12.48 3.23 -5.90
C ASP A 278 -13.41 2.03 -6.13
N GLY A 279 -14.64 2.25 -6.61
CA GLY A 279 -15.52 1.15 -7.01
C GLY A 279 -14.97 0.37 -8.20
N LEU A 280 -14.39 1.06 -9.19
CA LEU A 280 -13.72 0.42 -10.32
C LEU A 280 -12.41 -0.28 -9.90
N LEU A 281 -11.70 0.22 -8.88
CA LEU A 281 -10.55 -0.50 -8.32
C LEU A 281 -10.97 -1.82 -7.66
N VAL A 282 -12.13 -1.86 -7.01
CA VAL A 282 -12.71 -3.12 -6.49
C VAL A 282 -13.11 -4.05 -7.64
N ASP A 283 -13.67 -3.52 -8.72
CA ASP A 283 -14.03 -4.30 -9.91
C ASP A 283 -12.81 -4.86 -10.68
N PHE A 284 -11.61 -4.37 -10.42
CA PHE A 284 -10.35 -4.93 -10.93
C PHE A 284 -10.01 -6.30 -10.29
N ILE A 285 -10.44 -6.55 -9.06
CA ILE A 285 -10.06 -7.73 -8.26
C ILE A 285 -10.39 -9.06 -8.94
N PRO A 286 -11.61 -9.32 -9.47
CA PRO A 286 -11.92 -10.62 -10.08
C PRO A 286 -11.09 -10.90 -11.34
N HIS A 287 -10.51 -9.89 -11.97
CA HIS A 287 -9.66 -10.06 -13.15
C HIS A 287 -8.24 -10.52 -12.78
N ILE A 288 -7.78 -10.26 -11.56
CA ILE A 288 -6.46 -10.70 -11.06
C ILE A 288 -6.56 -11.95 -10.18
N ALA A 289 -7.70 -12.15 -9.51
CA ALA A 289 -8.00 -13.30 -8.64
C ALA A 289 -9.29 -13.97 -9.14
N ALA A 290 -9.14 -14.84 -10.15
CA ALA A 290 -10.27 -15.36 -10.93
C ALA A 290 -11.13 -16.41 -10.19
N THR A 291 -10.67 -16.95 -9.06
CA THR A 291 -11.40 -17.96 -8.27
C THR A 291 -11.73 -17.44 -6.88
N LEU A 292 -12.82 -17.94 -6.30
CA LEU A 292 -13.22 -17.61 -4.92
C LEU A 292 -12.10 -17.88 -3.91
N GLU A 293 -11.32 -18.93 -4.12
CA GLU A 293 -10.17 -19.27 -3.27
C GLU A 293 -9.09 -18.17 -3.32
N LEU A 294 -8.69 -17.73 -4.53
CA LEU A 294 -7.71 -16.67 -4.70
C LEU A 294 -8.21 -15.34 -4.15
N GLN A 295 -9.49 -15.01 -4.36
CA GLN A 295 -10.12 -13.82 -3.80
C GLN A 295 -10.10 -13.84 -2.27
N ARG A 296 -10.45 -14.99 -1.68
CA ARG A 296 -10.42 -15.16 -0.23
C ARG A 296 -9.00 -15.04 0.34
N LYS A 297 -8.02 -15.69 -0.29
CA LYS A 297 -6.61 -15.56 0.10
C LYS A 297 -6.15 -14.10 0.04
N LEU A 298 -6.39 -13.44 -1.10
CA LEU A 298 -5.96 -12.06 -1.35
C LEU A 298 -6.56 -11.06 -0.36
N LEU A 299 -7.86 -11.19 -0.06
CA LEU A 299 -8.65 -10.18 0.64
C LEU A 299 -8.92 -10.51 2.11
N VAL A 300 -8.89 -11.78 2.50
CA VAL A 300 -9.29 -12.22 3.85
C VAL A 300 -8.15 -12.92 4.58
N ASP A 301 -7.71 -14.08 4.06
CA ASP A 301 -6.85 -14.97 4.83
C ASP A 301 -5.44 -14.37 5.03
N ASN A 302 -4.83 -13.88 3.96
CA ASN A 302 -3.49 -13.29 3.99
C ASN A 302 -3.41 -12.01 4.84
N PRO A 303 -4.26 -10.98 4.64
CA PRO A 303 -4.17 -9.78 5.46
C PRO A 303 -4.50 -10.05 6.92
N ASN A 304 -5.45 -10.95 7.23
CA ASN A 304 -5.71 -11.33 8.61
C ASN A 304 -4.52 -12.01 9.26
N ARG A 305 -3.85 -12.92 8.55
CA ARG A 305 -2.63 -13.59 9.04
C ARG A 305 -1.49 -12.61 9.31
N LEU A 306 -1.34 -11.57 8.48
CA LEU A 306 -0.22 -10.62 8.63
C LEU A 306 -0.49 -9.53 9.68
N TYR A 307 -1.73 -9.08 9.82
CA TYR A 307 -2.07 -7.89 10.61
C TYR A 307 -2.91 -8.17 11.87
N TRP A 308 -3.63 -9.30 11.95
CA TRP A 308 -4.55 -9.63 13.06
C TRP A 308 -4.24 -10.96 13.76
N SER A 309 -3.12 -11.65 13.40
CA SER A 309 -2.64 -12.83 14.14
C SER A 309 -2.00 -12.47 15.47
#